data_4d1df6e32e73ed4a9b187290eb13579f
#
_entry.id   4d1df6e32e73ed4a9b187290eb13579f
#
_cell.length_a   1.000
_cell.length_b   1.000
_cell.length_c   1.000
_cell.angle_alpha   90.00
_cell.angle_beta   90.00
_cell.angle_gamma   90.00
#
_symmetry.space_group_name_H-M   'P 1'
#
loop_
_entity.id
_entity.type
_entity.pdbx_description
1 polymer ?
#
loop_
_entity_poly.entity_id
_entity_poly.type
_entity_poly.pdbx_seq_one_letter_code
_entity_poly.pdbx_strand_id
1 'polypeptide(L)'
;MLNIFRLRLGALLHFLIAIGHLICLFFLEEAFKAYGILDEMKHLCFGQEWLLFVVTVCLAVGFAIAGLYALSVAGDLRKLPLRRMVMIVIVGLYSIRVIVGIDWLLYEFTYLQFFSTLVPALLVYCYLPGLK
;
A
#
# COMPACT_ATOMS: atom_id res chain seq x y z
N MET A 1 8.76 23.51 0.13
CA MET A 1 8.64 22.99 1.52
C MET A 1 7.46 22.02 1.67
N LEU A 2 6.25 22.42 1.35
CA LEU A 2 5.03 21.56 1.46
C LEU A 2 5.15 20.24 0.67
N ASN A 3 5.67 20.24 -0.55
CA ASN A 3 5.82 19.05 -1.38
C ASN A 3 6.76 18.01 -0.78
N ILE A 4 7.87 18.45 -0.19
CA ILE A 4 8.83 17.57 0.49
C ILE A 4 8.20 16.95 1.73
N PHE A 5 7.47 17.74 2.52
CA PHE A 5 6.75 17.23 3.68
C PHE A 5 5.73 16.14 3.30
N ARG A 6 4.95 16.36 2.24
CA ARG A 6 3.99 15.37 1.71
C ARG A 6 4.67 14.05 1.31
N LEU A 7 5.79 14.11 0.59
CA LEU A 7 6.56 12.94 0.19
C LEU A 7 7.11 12.17 1.41
N ARG A 8 7.62 12.87 2.40
CA ARG A 8 8.10 12.27 3.67
C ARG A 8 6.96 11.61 4.44
N LEU A 9 5.79 12.27 4.50
CA LEU A 9 4.60 11.70 5.15
C LEU A 9 4.15 10.42 4.42
N GLY A 10 4.11 10.43 3.09
CA GLY A 10 3.80 9.25 2.30
C GLY A 10 4.80 8.11 2.51
N ALA A 11 6.10 8.42 2.61
CA ALA A 11 7.13 7.43 2.94
C ALA A 11 6.91 6.82 4.33
N LEU A 12 6.63 7.64 5.34
CA LEU A 12 6.33 7.18 6.69
C LEU A 12 5.11 6.23 6.69
N LEU A 13 4.03 6.61 6.01
CA LEU A 13 2.85 5.77 5.88
C LEU A 13 3.17 4.41 5.23
N HIS A 14 4.01 4.39 4.20
CA HIS A 14 4.45 3.15 3.57
C HIS A 14 5.24 2.24 4.51
N PHE A 15 6.15 2.80 5.31
CA PHE A 15 6.87 2.01 6.31
C PHE A 15 5.95 1.47 7.39
N LEU A 16 4.98 2.25 7.85
CA LEU A 16 3.96 1.78 8.80
C LEU A 16 3.11 0.65 8.21
N ILE A 17 2.72 0.76 6.94
CA ILE A 17 1.98 -0.30 6.23
C ILE A 17 2.85 -1.55 6.10
N ALA A 18 4.12 -1.42 5.72
CA ALA A 18 5.06 -2.54 5.63
C ALA A 18 5.20 -3.27 6.97
N ILE A 19 5.40 -2.53 8.06
CA ILE A 19 5.46 -3.08 9.42
C ILE A 19 4.13 -3.76 9.78
N GLY A 20 2.99 -3.15 9.47
CA GLY A 20 1.67 -3.73 9.68
C GLY A 20 1.52 -5.09 8.98
N HIS A 21 1.96 -5.22 7.73
CA HIS A 21 1.95 -6.49 7.01
C HIS A 21 2.84 -7.55 7.66
N LEU A 22 4.02 -7.16 8.17
CA LEU A 22 4.89 -8.09 8.90
C LEU A 22 4.27 -8.54 10.24
N ILE A 23 3.58 -7.64 10.93
CA ILE A 23 2.84 -7.99 12.15
C ILE A 23 1.68 -8.95 11.81
N CYS A 24 0.95 -8.71 10.72
CA CYS A 24 -0.14 -9.59 10.27
C CYS A 24 0.31 -11.03 9.98
N LEU A 25 1.60 -11.29 9.74
CA LEU A 25 2.11 -12.66 9.56
C LEU A 25 1.82 -13.59 10.75
N PHE A 26 1.67 -13.04 11.95
CA PHE A 26 1.37 -13.82 13.17
C PHE A 26 -0.12 -14.24 13.28
N PHE A 27 -1.02 -13.62 12.50
CA PHE A 27 -2.47 -13.88 12.50
C PHE A 27 -3.09 -13.64 11.12
N LEU A 28 -2.48 -14.22 10.08
CA LEU A 28 -2.86 -14.00 8.67
C LEU A 28 -4.31 -14.34 8.37
N GLU A 29 -4.78 -15.51 8.84
CA GLU A 29 -6.16 -15.94 8.59
C GLU A 29 -7.18 -14.98 9.21
N GLU A 30 -6.95 -14.56 10.47
CA GLU A 30 -7.81 -13.61 11.16
C GLU A 30 -7.85 -12.26 10.44
N ALA A 31 -6.68 -11.79 9.99
CA ALA A 31 -6.60 -10.55 9.23
C ALA A 31 -7.40 -10.65 7.92
N PHE A 32 -7.23 -11.71 7.13
CA PHE A 32 -7.97 -11.88 5.88
C PHE A 32 -9.47 -12.11 6.10
N LYS A 33 -9.87 -12.79 7.19
CA LYS A 33 -11.28 -12.91 7.59
C LYS A 33 -11.87 -11.54 7.92
N ALA A 34 -11.15 -10.70 8.67
CA ALA A 34 -11.61 -9.36 9.02
C ALA A 34 -11.83 -8.47 7.80
N TYR A 35 -11.03 -8.66 6.74
CA TYR A 35 -11.20 -7.96 5.45
C TYR A 35 -12.21 -8.63 4.51
N GLY A 36 -12.74 -9.81 4.86
CA GLY A 36 -13.67 -10.57 4.03
C GLY A 36 -13.07 -11.12 2.74
N ILE A 37 -11.74 -11.30 2.67
CA ILE A 37 -11.01 -11.73 1.47
C ILE A 37 -10.27 -13.06 1.65
N LEU A 38 -10.57 -13.80 2.71
CA LEU A 38 -9.83 -15.03 3.01
C LEU A 38 -10.00 -16.09 1.91
N ASP A 39 -11.22 -16.26 1.41
CA ASP A 39 -11.52 -17.29 0.41
C ASP A 39 -10.87 -16.94 -0.94
N GLU A 40 -10.91 -15.68 -1.35
CA GLU A 40 -10.23 -15.18 -2.54
C GLU A 40 -8.72 -15.37 -2.44
N MET A 41 -8.13 -15.06 -1.28
CA MET A 41 -6.70 -15.22 -1.05
C MET A 41 -6.30 -16.70 -1.04
N LYS A 42 -7.09 -17.58 -0.43
CA LYS A 42 -6.86 -19.02 -0.48
C LYS A 42 -6.97 -19.57 -1.91
N HIS A 43 -7.94 -19.07 -2.68
CA HIS A 43 -8.08 -19.46 -4.08
C HIS A 43 -6.89 -18.99 -4.94
N LEU A 44 -6.44 -17.75 -4.79
CA LEU A 44 -5.26 -17.20 -5.47
C LEU A 44 -3.97 -17.98 -5.14
N CYS A 45 -3.86 -18.48 -3.93
CA CYS A 45 -2.72 -19.26 -3.46
C CYS A 45 -2.90 -20.77 -3.61
N PHE A 46 -3.86 -21.23 -4.43
CA PHE A 46 -4.13 -22.65 -4.69
C PHE A 46 -4.35 -23.48 -3.40
N GLY A 47 -4.90 -22.87 -2.36
CA GLY A 47 -5.11 -23.50 -1.05
C GLY A 47 -3.83 -23.71 -0.23
N GLN A 48 -2.69 -23.17 -0.65
CA GLN A 48 -1.41 -23.34 0.03
C GLN A 48 -1.13 -22.19 1.00
N GLU A 49 -1.15 -22.44 2.29
CA GLU A 49 -0.96 -21.42 3.34
C GLU A 49 0.41 -20.73 3.28
N TRP A 50 1.47 -21.46 2.91
CA TRP A 50 2.81 -20.87 2.78
C TRP A 50 2.89 -19.80 1.69
N LEU A 51 2.07 -19.91 0.62
CA LEU A 51 1.99 -18.87 -0.41
C LEU A 51 1.37 -17.58 0.12
N LEU A 52 0.38 -17.66 1.01
CA LEU A 52 -0.18 -16.49 1.69
C LEU A 52 0.91 -15.74 2.48
N PHE A 53 1.74 -16.49 3.19
CA PHE A 53 2.89 -15.93 3.89
C PHE A 53 3.85 -15.22 2.94
N VAL A 54 4.27 -15.88 1.86
CA VAL A 54 5.19 -15.32 0.86
C VAL A 54 4.61 -14.05 0.22
N VAL A 55 3.35 -14.07 -0.19
CA VAL A 55 2.68 -12.89 -0.78
C VAL A 55 2.69 -11.72 0.19
N THR A 56 2.38 -11.96 1.46
CA THR A 56 2.35 -10.90 2.49
C THR A 56 3.75 -10.31 2.72
N VAL A 57 4.79 -11.14 2.76
CA VAL A 57 6.19 -10.67 2.84
C VAL A 57 6.57 -9.86 1.61
N CYS A 58 6.23 -10.32 0.42
CA CYS A 58 6.50 -9.58 -0.83
C CYS A 58 5.81 -8.22 -0.84
N LEU A 59 4.57 -8.14 -0.35
CA LEU A 59 3.85 -6.87 -0.21
C LEU A 59 4.54 -5.94 0.79
N ALA A 60 4.96 -6.45 1.95
CA ALA A 60 5.69 -5.64 2.93
C ALA A 60 6.98 -5.07 2.35
N VAL A 61 7.76 -5.89 1.62
CA VAL A 61 8.98 -5.43 0.92
C VAL A 61 8.64 -4.40 -0.15
N GLY A 62 7.60 -4.61 -0.94
CA GLY A 62 7.13 -3.67 -1.96
C GLY A 62 6.76 -2.30 -1.35
N PHE A 63 6.05 -2.29 -0.23
CA PHE A 63 5.73 -1.04 0.50
C PHE A 63 6.98 -0.35 1.04
N ALA A 64 7.93 -1.10 1.60
CA ALA A 64 9.19 -0.53 2.06
C ALA A 64 9.98 0.12 0.90
N ILE A 65 10.07 -0.56 -0.25
CA ILE A 65 10.70 -0.02 -1.46
C ILE A 65 9.99 1.26 -1.92
N ALA A 66 8.65 1.28 -1.96
CA ALA A 66 7.89 2.47 -2.33
C ALA A 66 8.19 3.65 -1.40
N GLY A 67 8.31 3.42 -0.09
CA GLY A 67 8.74 4.42 0.88
C GLY A 67 10.14 4.96 0.61
N LEU A 68 11.11 4.10 0.26
CA LEU A 68 12.46 4.50 -0.11
C LEU A 68 12.48 5.37 -1.39
N TYR A 69 11.67 5.03 -2.39
CA TYR A 69 11.53 5.85 -3.59
C TYR A 69 10.95 7.23 -3.28
N ALA A 70 9.97 7.33 -2.40
CA ALA A 70 9.41 8.60 -1.95
C ALA A 70 10.47 9.47 -1.24
N LEU A 71 11.31 8.90 -0.37
CA LEU A 71 12.42 9.60 0.27
C LEU A 71 13.49 10.03 -0.75
N SER A 72 13.75 9.22 -1.77
CA SER A 72 14.67 9.58 -2.86
C SER A 72 14.16 10.76 -3.68
N VAL A 73 12.85 10.85 -3.91
CA VAL A 73 12.21 11.99 -4.60
C VAL A 73 12.19 13.22 -3.70
N ALA A 74 12.00 13.05 -2.38
CA ALA A 74 12.08 14.13 -1.40
C ALA A 74 13.50 14.71 -1.25
N GLY A 75 14.53 13.98 -1.70
CA GLY A 75 15.93 14.38 -1.60
C GLY A 75 16.64 13.93 -0.31
N ASP A 76 15.99 13.11 0.51
CA ASP A 76 16.54 12.57 1.75
C ASP A 76 17.50 11.39 1.50
N LEU A 77 17.35 10.71 0.34
CA LEU A 77 18.21 9.63 -0.09
C LEU A 77 18.86 9.96 -1.44
N ARG A 78 19.94 9.23 -1.75
CA ARG A 78 20.57 9.30 -3.07
C ARG A 78 19.52 9.02 -4.17
N LYS A 79 19.72 9.63 -5.33
CA LYS A 79 18.82 9.47 -6.48
C LYS A 79 18.75 8.01 -6.92
N LEU A 80 17.61 7.39 -6.72
CA LEU A 80 17.33 6.03 -7.21
C LEU A 80 17.01 6.06 -8.72
N PRO A 81 17.34 4.98 -9.45
CA PRO A 81 17.02 4.90 -10.87
C PRO A 81 15.50 4.86 -11.10
N LEU A 82 15.06 5.36 -12.25
CA LEU A 82 13.65 5.29 -12.70
C LEU A 82 12.63 5.89 -11.70
N ARG A 83 13.08 6.74 -10.74
CA ARG A 83 12.23 7.25 -9.66
C ARG A 83 10.89 7.84 -10.14
N ARG A 84 10.89 8.56 -11.28
CA ARG A 84 9.67 9.15 -11.84
C ARG A 84 8.70 8.06 -12.33
N MET A 85 9.20 7.05 -13.04
CA MET A 85 8.36 5.92 -13.49
C MET A 85 7.76 5.16 -12.31
N VAL A 86 8.58 4.87 -11.29
CA VAL A 86 8.12 4.18 -10.09
C VAL A 86 7.03 5.00 -9.39
N MET A 87 7.19 6.31 -9.25
CA MET A 87 6.16 7.18 -8.66
C MET A 87 4.87 7.18 -9.47
N ILE A 88 4.94 7.20 -10.82
CA ILE A 88 3.76 7.10 -11.68
C ILE A 88 3.03 5.77 -11.44
N VAL A 89 3.77 4.66 -11.39
CA VAL A 89 3.19 3.32 -11.13
C VAL A 89 2.53 3.28 -9.77
N ILE A 90 3.20 3.77 -8.71
CA ILE A 90 2.66 3.80 -7.35
C ILE A 90 1.36 4.61 -7.30
N VAL A 91 1.36 5.83 -7.83
CA VAL A 91 0.17 6.69 -7.85
C VAL A 91 -0.95 6.04 -8.67
N GLY A 92 -0.64 5.43 -9.82
CA GLY A 92 -1.60 4.72 -10.64
C GLY A 92 -2.27 3.55 -9.91
N LEU A 93 -1.47 2.68 -9.27
CA LEU A 93 -1.98 1.54 -8.49
C LEU A 93 -2.88 1.98 -7.33
N TYR A 94 -2.47 3.00 -6.57
CA TYR A 94 -3.30 3.52 -5.49
C TYR A 94 -4.55 4.22 -5.99
N SER A 95 -4.50 4.91 -7.14
CA SER A 95 -5.70 5.51 -7.74
C SER A 95 -6.73 4.44 -8.11
N ILE A 96 -6.29 3.34 -8.74
CA ILE A 96 -7.16 2.19 -9.02
C ILE A 96 -7.72 1.61 -7.71
N ARG A 97 -6.87 1.43 -6.68
CA ARG A 97 -7.31 0.91 -5.38
C ARG A 97 -8.36 1.80 -4.71
N VAL A 98 -8.25 3.13 -4.85
CA VAL A 98 -9.23 4.09 -4.34
C VAL A 98 -10.55 3.94 -5.08
N ILE A 99 -10.53 3.86 -6.42
CA ILE A 99 -11.74 3.70 -7.23
C ILE A 99 -12.49 2.42 -6.83
N VAL A 100 -11.79 1.28 -6.78
CA VAL A 100 -12.36 -0.01 -6.36
C VAL A 100 -12.86 0.06 -4.91
N GLY A 101 -12.14 0.74 -4.02
CA GLY A 101 -12.56 0.90 -2.63
C GLY A 101 -13.82 1.74 -2.47
N ILE A 102 -13.99 2.80 -3.27
CA ILE A 102 -15.21 3.61 -3.28
C ILE A 102 -16.39 2.79 -3.79
N ASP A 103 -16.19 2.04 -4.90
CA ASP A 103 -17.23 1.18 -5.45
C ASP A 103 -17.72 0.17 -4.40
N TRP A 104 -16.80 -0.48 -3.70
CA TRP A 104 -17.15 -1.42 -2.62
C TRP A 104 -17.89 -0.76 -1.46
N LEU A 105 -17.47 0.45 -1.04
CA LEU A 105 -18.13 1.20 0.04
C LEU A 105 -19.58 1.58 -0.30
N LEU A 106 -19.92 1.71 -1.59
CA LEU A 106 -21.29 1.97 -2.04
C LEU A 106 -22.21 0.75 -1.90
N TYR A 107 -21.64 -0.46 -1.96
CA TYR A 107 -22.39 -1.70 -1.78
C TYR A 107 -22.50 -2.11 -0.31
N GLU A 108 -21.40 -2.05 0.42
CA GLU A 108 -21.34 -2.48 1.82
C GLU A 108 -20.36 -1.59 2.60
N PHE A 109 -20.92 -0.78 3.52
CA PHE A 109 -20.11 0.09 4.35
C PHE A 109 -19.59 -0.66 5.57
N THR A 110 -18.25 -0.76 5.68
CA THR A 110 -17.57 -1.17 6.92
C THR A 110 -16.49 -0.16 7.28
N TYR A 111 -16.25 0.05 8.58
CA TYR A 111 -15.17 0.95 9.03
C TYR A 111 -13.80 0.51 8.51
N LEU A 112 -13.56 -0.81 8.49
CA LEU A 112 -12.31 -1.36 8.00
C LEU A 112 -12.10 -1.04 6.51
N GLN A 113 -13.15 -1.20 5.68
CA GLN A 113 -13.11 -0.87 4.26
C GLN A 113 -12.96 0.64 4.04
N PHE A 114 -13.59 1.46 4.86
CA PHE A 114 -13.43 2.91 4.81
C PHE A 114 -11.95 3.31 5.04
N PHE A 115 -11.32 2.83 6.13
CA PHE A 115 -9.91 3.11 6.39
C PHE A 115 -8.99 2.53 5.32
N SER A 116 -9.27 1.33 4.80
CA SER A 116 -8.49 0.71 3.74
C SER A 116 -8.58 1.46 2.39
N THR A 117 -9.58 2.31 2.21
CA THR A 117 -9.73 3.19 1.04
C THR A 117 -9.15 4.58 1.29
N LEU A 118 -9.28 5.09 2.52
CA LEU A 118 -8.76 6.40 2.91
C LEU A 118 -7.22 6.46 2.84
N VAL A 119 -6.54 5.42 3.32
CA VAL A 119 -5.07 5.38 3.32
C VAL A 119 -4.48 5.48 1.91
N PRO A 120 -4.91 4.68 0.90
CA PRO A 120 -4.49 4.86 -0.48
C PRO A 120 -4.78 6.26 -1.04
N ALA A 121 -5.92 6.85 -0.72
CA ALA A 121 -6.26 8.21 -1.15
C ALA A 121 -5.28 9.25 -0.58
N LEU A 122 -4.91 9.13 0.69
CA LEU A 122 -3.86 9.95 1.30
C LEU A 122 -2.50 9.75 0.64
N LEU A 123 -2.14 8.51 0.28
CA LEU A 123 -0.89 8.22 -0.42
C LEU A 123 -0.85 8.83 -1.81
N VAL A 124 -1.94 8.74 -2.58
CA VAL A 124 -2.08 9.45 -3.86
C VAL A 124 -1.82 10.94 -3.65
N TYR A 125 -2.51 11.57 -2.70
CA TYR A 125 -2.34 12.99 -2.40
C TYR A 125 -0.87 13.32 -2.02
N CYS A 126 -0.23 12.48 -1.22
CA CYS A 126 1.16 12.67 -0.80
C CYS A 126 2.15 12.56 -1.97
N TYR A 127 1.88 11.73 -2.97
CA TYR A 127 2.82 11.43 -4.04
C TYR A 127 2.62 12.21 -5.34
N LEU A 128 1.50 12.91 -5.51
CA LEU A 128 1.29 13.78 -6.67
C LEU A 128 2.47 14.74 -6.96
N PRO A 129 3.15 15.35 -5.96
CA PRO A 129 4.31 16.19 -6.23
C PRO A 129 5.50 15.45 -6.86
N GLY A 130 5.61 14.16 -6.63
CA GLY A 130 6.69 13.31 -7.16
C GLY A 130 6.56 12.98 -8.66
N LEU A 131 5.45 13.34 -9.27
CA LEU A 131 5.20 13.13 -10.72
C LEU A 131 5.84 14.23 -11.59
N LYS A 132 6.16 15.38 -10.99
CA LYS A 132 6.85 16.50 -11.65
C LYS A 132 8.34 16.27 -11.66
#